data_a13721f995771fc19d06188401ab24ba
#
_entry.id   a13721f995771fc19d06188401ab24ba
#
_cell.length_a   1.000
_cell.length_b   1.000
_cell.length_c   1.000
_cell.angle_alpha   90.00
_cell.angle_beta   90.00
_cell.angle_gamma   90.00
#
_symmetry.space_group_name_H-M   'P 1'
#
loop_
_entity.id
_entity.type
_entity.pdbx_description
1 polymer ?
#
loop_
_entity_poly.entity_id
_entity_poly.type
_entity_poly.pdbx_seq_one_letter_code
_entity_poly.pdbx_strand_id
1 'polypeptide(L)'
;MDNNIDPIASILIIEDNEDLLELEEFQLLKEGYRVIGVTNTKEVESILDQENIDLMLVDRTLPQVEGSEFVSYLRDKGVTTPVMFVSAKDTDAEIEEGFMRGADDYLRKPFNIQELIYRVKAILRRTNSIEYERVAARDIVMDFNTRKTFIESSEIALTKLEFELLGLFIKNKNKVLEREYLLQNIWNDNEDTQKRTVNVTINRLKKKIDPQDAKEYIVPVRGIGYKFQ
;
A
#
# COMPACT_ATOMS: atom_id res chain seq x y z
N MET A 1 13.34 -19.59 5.79
CA MET A 1 13.54 -18.44 6.70
C MET A 1 12.49 -17.44 6.27
N ASP A 2 11.41 -17.40 7.02
CA ASP A 2 10.26 -16.56 6.69
C ASP A 2 10.67 -15.09 6.78
N ASN A 3 10.66 -14.42 5.63
CA ASN A 3 10.69 -12.95 5.59
C ASN A 3 9.34 -12.45 6.12
N ASN A 4 9.23 -12.36 7.44
CA ASN A 4 8.09 -11.73 8.08
C ASN A 4 8.23 -10.21 7.83
N ILE A 5 7.74 -9.77 6.68
CA ILE A 5 7.50 -8.34 6.43
C ILE A 5 6.16 -8.08 7.10
N ASP A 6 6.14 -7.22 8.12
CA ASP A 6 4.89 -6.80 8.75
C ASP A 6 3.93 -6.28 7.67
N PRO A 7 2.65 -6.69 7.70
CA PRO A 7 1.68 -6.25 6.72
C PRO A 7 1.51 -4.73 6.76
N ILE A 8 1.29 -4.12 5.60
CA ILE A 8 1.12 -2.66 5.45
C ILE A 8 -0.06 -2.16 6.28
N ALA A 9 -1.17 -2.90 6.30
CA ALA A 9 -2.38 -2.67 7.08
C ALA A 9 -3.23 -3.93 7.08
N SER A 10 -4.20 -4.03 8.01
CA SER A 10 -5.14 -5.13 8.12
C SER A 10 -6.52 -4.71 7.59
N ILE A 11 -7.05 -5.45 6.63
CA ILE A 11 -8.33 -5.18 5.97
C ILE A 11 -9.30 -6.31 6.28
N LEU A 12 -10.50 -5.97 6.74
CA LEU A 12 -11.61 -6.90 6.92
C LEU A 12 -12.58 -6.75 5.75
N ILE A 13 -12.90 -7.86 5.07
CA ILE A 13 -13.87 -7.88 3.96
C ILE A 13 -15.10 -8.64 4.42
N ILE A 14 -16.28 -8.07 4.17
CA ILE A 14 -17.59 -8.66 4.47
C ILE A 14 -18.35 -8.74 3.13
N GLU A 15 -18.33 -9.89 2.50
CA GLU A 15 -18.85 -10.15 1.15
C GLU A 15 -19.44 -11.57 1.09
N ASP A 16 -20.73 -11.71 0.80
CA ASP A 16 -21.41 -13.01 0.78
C ASP A 16 -21.15 -13.84 -0.50
N ASN A 17 -20.70 -13.21 -1.56
CA ASN A 17 -20.26 -13.88 -2.76
C ASN A 17 -18.81 -14.39 -2.60
N GLU A 18 -18.66 -15.72 -2.42
CA GLU A 18 -17.36 -16.35 -2.17
C GLU A 18 -16.35 -16.11 -3.29
N ASP A 19 -16.78 -16.12 -4.57
CA ASP A 19 -15.88 -15.89 -5.72
C ASP A 19 -15.33 -14.46 -5.74
N LEU A 20 -16.16 -13.49 -5.39
CA LEU A 20 -15.76 -12.08 -5.31
C LEU A 20 -14.87 -11.85 -4.10
N LEU A 21 -15.20 -12.42 -2.96
CA LEU A 21 -14.40 -12.38 -1.73
C LEU A 21 -12.98 -12.91 -2.00
N GLU A 22 -12.87 -14.10 -2.61
CA GLU A 22 -11.56 -14.69 -2.96
C GLU A 22 -10.75 -13.81 -3.90
N LEU A 23 -11.40 -13.18 -4.89
CA LEU A 23 -10.75 -12.24 -5.80
C LEU A 23 -10.22 -11.00 -5.08
N GLU A 24 -11.03 -10.38 -4.22
CA GLU A 24 -10.65 -9.19 -3.44
C GLU A 24 -9.50 -9.52 -2.48
N GLU A 25 -9.60 -10.62 -1.73
CA GLU A 25 -8.56 -11.11 -0.84
C GLU A 25 -7.23 -11.32 -1.59
N PHE A 26 -7.27 -12.09 -2.68
CA PHE A 26 -6.07 -12.38 -3.48
C PHE A 26 -5.36 -11.09 -3.95
N GLN A 27 -6.12 -10.13 -4.44
CA GLN A 27 -5.55 -8.89 -4.95
C GLN A 27 -4.98 -7.99 -3.84
N LEU A 28 -5.65 -7.91 -2.69
CA LEU A 28 -5.19 -7.10 -1.57
C LEU A 28 -3.99 -7.76 -0.86
N LEU A 29 -3.96 -9.08 -0.74
CA LEU A 29 -2.78 -9.82 -0.27
C LEU A 29 -1.56 -9.57 -1.16
N LYS A 30 -1.75 -9.55 -2.48
CA LYS A 30 -0.69 -9.24 -3.45
C LYS A 30 -0.14 -7.82 -3.31
N GLU A 31 -0.95 -6.87 -2.84
CA GLU A 31 -0.53 -5.50 -2.54
C GLU A 31 0.17 -5.37 -1.17
N GLY A 32 0.31 -6.48 -0.40
CA GLY A 32 1.02 -6.52 0.89
C GLY A 32 0.15 -6.24 2.11
N TYR A 33 -1.17 -6.24 1.98
CA TYR A 33 -2.11 -6.12 3.10
C TYR A 33 -2.30 -7.47 3.80
N ARG A 34 -2.61 -7.44 5.09
CA ARG A 34 -3.23 -8.57 5.78
C ARG A 34 -4.73 -8.49 5.51
N VAL A 35 -5.33 -9.60 5.10
CA VAL A 35 -6.76 -9.64 4.77
C VAL A 35 -7.45 -10.70 5.59
N ILE A 36 -8.63 -10.37 6.11
CA ILE A 36 -9.55 -11.27 6.79
C ILE A 36 -10.87 -11.16 6.05
N GLY A 37 -11.31 -12.25 5.41
CA GLY A 37 -12.59 -12.31 4.70
C GLY A 37 -13.64 -13.07 5.50
N VAL A 38 -14.87 -12.56 5.50
CA VAL A 38 -16.03 -13.23 6.07
C VAL A 38 -17.24 -13.09 5.15
N THR A 39 -18.07 -14.13 5.07
CA THR A 39 -19.26 -14.14 4.22
C THR A 39 -20.53 -13.60 4.88
N ASN A 40 -20.43 -13.20 6.14
CA ASN A 40 -21.55 -12.65 6.90
C ASN A 40 -21.05 -11.83 8.11
N THR A 41 -21.96 -11.17 8.83
CA THR A 41 -21.66 -10.25 9.94
C THR A 41 -21.42 -10.90 11.30
N LYS A 42 -21.63 -12.23 11.44
CA LYS A 42 -21.67 -12.89 12.76
C LYS A 42 -20.39 -12.81 13.58
N GLU A 43 -19.26 -12.86 12.91
CA GLU A 43 -17.93 -12.88 13.56
C GLU A 43 -17.26 -11.51 13.57
N VAL A 44 -17.84 -10.51 12.89
CA VAL A 44 -17.22 -9.20 12.69
C VAL A 44 -16.89 -8.50 14.01
N GLU A 45 -17.81 -8.47 14.97
CA GLU A 45 -17.56 -7.85 16.27
C GLU A 45 -16.41 -8.53 17.01
N SER A 46 -16.39 -9.87 17.02
CA SER A 46 -15.30 -10.63 17.64
C SER A 46 -13.96 -10.37 16.97
N ILE A 47 -13.94 -10.23 15.64
CA ILE A 47 -12.72 -9.89 14.89
C ILE A 47 -12.27 -8.48 15.26
N LEU A 48 -13.17 -7.50 15.32
CA LEU A 48 -12.83 -6.11 15.67
C LEU A 48 -12.32 -5.98 17.11
N ASP A 49 -12.77 -6.86 18.03
CA ASP A 49 -12.30 -6.89 19.42
C ASP A 49 -10.92 -7.55 19.57
N GLN A 50 -10.59 -8.51 18.71
CA GLN A 50 -9.37 -9.31 18.80
C GLN A 50 -8.24 -8.83 17.91
N GLU A 51 -8.57 -8.17 16.80
CA GLU A 51 -7.67 -7.79 15.74
C GLU A 51 -7.67 -6.27 15.53
N ASN A 52 -6.50 -5.72 15.24
CA ASN A 52 -6.43 -4.33 14.81
C ASN A 52 -6.78 -4.24 13.32
N ILE A 53 -7.97 -3.76 13.00
CA ILE A 53 -8.47 -3.59 11.63
C ILE A 53 -8.37 -2.11 11.23
N ASP A 54 -7.66 -1.87 10.13
CA ASP A 54 -7.39 -0.54 9.59
C ASP A 54 -8.45 -0.06 8.60
N LEU A 55 -9.19 -1.00 7.97
CA LEU A 55 -10.25 -0.72 7.00
C LEU A 55 -11.23 -1.88 6.92
N MET A 56 -12.50 -1.59 6.82
CA MET A 56 -13.54 -2.56 6.45
C MET A 56 -14.04 -2.30 5.02
N LEU A 57 -14.08 -3.37 4.20
CA LEU A 57 -14.81 -3.40 2.93
C LEU A 57 -16.11 -4.15 3.19
N VAL A 58 -17.26 -3.55 2.89
CA VAL A 58 -18.55 -4.09 3.28
C VAL A 58 -19.50 -4.08 2.07
N ASP A 59 -20.00 -5.26 1.68
CA ASP A 59 -21.14 -5.27 0.78
C ASP A 59 -22.38 -4.78 1.52
N ARG A 60 -23.17 -3.97 0.85
CA ARG A 60 -24.47 -3.54 1.36
C ARG A 60 -25.54 -4.62 1.25
N THR A 61 -25.40 -5.53 0.28
CA THR A 61 -26.42 -6.56 0.00
C THR A 61 -26.07 -7.88 0.66
N LEU A 62 -26.01 -7.91 1.98
CA LEU A 62 -25.74 -9.13 2.74
C LEU A 62 -27.06 -9.90 3.03
N PRO A 63 -27.03 -11.25 3.14
CA PRO A 63 -28.25 -12.08 3.22
C PRO A 63 -29.12 -11.86 4.45
N GLN A 64 -28.57 -11.39 5.56
CA GLN A 64 -29.25 -11.35 6.87
C GLN A 64 -29.51 -9.94 7.38
N VAL A 65 -28.71 -8.99 6.94
CA VAL A 65 -28.77 -7.59 7.36
C VAL A 65 -28.21 -6.72 6.25
N GLU A 66 -28.85 -5.60 6.01
CA GLU A 66 -28.31 -4.62 5.06
C GLU A 66 -27.00 -4.05 5.60
N GLY A 67 -25.93 -4.08 4.77
CA GLY A 67 -24.57 -3.74 5.22
C GLY A 67 -24.45 -2.34 5.82
N SER A 68 -25.21 -1.35 5.31
CA SER A 68 -25.18 0.00 5.88
C SER A 68 -25.91 0.10 7.23
N GLU A 69 -26.93 -0.73 7.47
CA GLU A 69 -27.55 -0.83 8.79
C GLU A 69 -26.59 -1.45 9.81
N PHE A 70 -25.85 -2.47 9.38
CA PHE A 70 -24.82 -3.07 10.21
C PHE A 70 -23.69 -2.09 10.54
N VAL A 71 -23.22 -1.31 9.57
CA VAL A 71 -22.22 -0.26 9.81
C VAL A 71 -22.74 0.81 10.77
N SER A 72 -24.00 1.28 10.61
CA SER A 72 -24.63 2.21 11.55
C SER A 72 -24.64 1.65 12.98
N TYR A 73 -25.00 0.38 13.13
CA TYR A 73 -24.97 -0.31 14.42
C TYR A 73 -23.54 -0.37 15.02
N LEU A 74 -22.52 -0.64 14.22
CA LEU A 74 -21.12 -0.59 14.68
C LEU A 74 -20.70 0.82 15.10
N ARG A 75 -21.16 1.85 14.38
CA ARG A 75 -20.90 3.27 14.73
C ARG A 75 -21.54 3.64 16.07
N ASP A 76 -22.77 3.19 16.33
CA ASP A 76 -23.46 3.39 17.61
C ASP A 76 -22.71 2.71 18.78
N LYS A 77 -22.00 1.63 18.52
CA LYS A 77 -21.12 0.95 19.49
C LYS A 77 -19.74 1.63 19.64
N GLY A 78 -19.46 2.69 18.90
CA GLY A 78 -18.20 3.42 18.99
C GLY A 78 -17.08 2.88 18.10
N VAL A 79 -17.36 1.97 17.16
CA VAL A 79 -16.37 1.51 16.18
C VAL A 79 -16.07 2.65 15.21
N THR A 80 -14.81 3.05 15.16
CA THR A 80 -14.32 4.16 14.32
C THR A 80 -13.51 3.69 13.11
N THR A 81 -13.30 2.38 12.97
CA THR A 81 -12.59 1.79 11.82
C THR A 81 -13.21 2.30 10.52
N PRO A 82 -12.42 2.82 9.58
CA PRO A 82 -12.90 3.28 8.28
C PRO A 82 -13.67 2.21 7.53
N VAL A 83 -14.70 2.62 6.79
CA VAL A 83 -15.56 1.73 6.01
C VAL A 83 -15.63 2.19 4.56
N MET A 84 -15.41 1.28 3.62
CA MET A 84 -15.79 1.47 2.23
C MET A 84 -16.88 0.48 1.86
N PHE A 85 -18.03 0.98 1.37
CA PHE A 85 -19.04 0.12 0.77
C PHE A 85 -18.63 -0.31 -0.63
N VAL A 86 -18.81 -1.61 -0.90
CA VAL A 86 -18.64 -2.20 -2.24
C VAL A 86 -19.98 -2.82 -2.62
N SER A 87 -20.77 -2.18 -3.49
CA SER A 87 -22.18 -2.56 -3.67
C SER A 87 -22.71 -2.36 -5.07
N ALA A 88 -23.70 -3.19 -5.44
CA ALA A 88 -24.50 -3.02 -6.65
C ALA A 88 -25.57 -1.92 -6.53
N LYS A 89 -25.84 -1.39 -5.34
CA LYS A 89 -26.70 -0.23 -5.13
C LYS A 89 -26.00 1.01 -5.68
N ASP A 90 -26.59 1.67 -6.66
CA ASP A 90 -25.91 2.69 -7.47
C ASP A 90 -26.69 3.99 -7.65
N THR A 91 -27.90 4.10 -7.07
CA THR A 91 -28.64 5.36 -7.09
C THR A 91 -28.01 6.40 -6.16
N ASP A 92 -28.10 7.67 -6.53
CA ASP A 92 -27.55 8.76 -5.74
C ASP A 92 -28.08 8.77 -4.31
N ALA A 93 -29.38 8.45 -4.13
CA ALA A 93 -30.01 8.36 -2.81
C ALA A 93 -29.42 7.22 -1.94
N GLU A 94 -29.15 6.04 -2.52
CA GLU A 94 -28.54 4.93 -1.81
C GLU A 94 -27.08 5.20 -1.43
N ILE A 95 -26.37 5.92 -2.28
CA ILE A 95 -24.99 6.31 -1.99
C ILE A 95 -24.95 7.35 -0.89
N GLU A 96 -25.80 8.37 -0.94
CA GLU A 96 -25.94 9.39 0.10
C GLU A 96 -26.29 8.75 1.45
N GLU A 97 -27.26 7.82 1.46
CA GLU A 97 -27.61 7.04 2.65
C GLU A 97 -26.38 6.28 3.20
N GLY A 98 -25.57 5.64 2.35
CA GLY A 98 -24.36 4.96 2.77
C GLY A 98 -23.40 5.87 3.52
N PHE A 99 -23.15 7.06 2.99
CA PHE A 99 -22.31 8.06 3.67
C PHE A 99 -22.93 8.55 4.98
N MET A 100 -24.24 8.81 5.01
CA MET A 100 -24.94 9.21 6.25
C MET A 100 -24.87 8.12 7.34
N ARG A 101 -24.78 6.85 6.98
CA ARG A 101 -24.62 5.71 7.88
C ARG A 101 -23.19 5.43 8.31
N GLY A 102 -22.23 6.26 7.88
CA GLY A 102 -20.84 6.25 8.38
C GLY A 102 -19.81 5.60 7.47
N ALA A 103 -20.05 5.54 6.16
CA ALA A 103 -19.02 5.16 5.20
C ALA A 103 -18.02 6.31 4.94
N ASP A 104 -16.78 5.94 4.67
CA ASP A 104 -15.70 6.84 4.30
C ASP A 104 -15.49 6.90 2.78
N ASP A 105 -15.93 5.86 2.05
CA ASP A 105 -15.95 5.81 0.60
C ASP A 105 -16.98 4.80 0.08
N TYR A 106 -17.22 4.82 -1.23
CA TYR A 106 -18.20 3.98 -1.90
C TYR A 106 -17.67 3.50 -3.26
N LEU A 107 -17.71 2.18 -3.51
CA LEU A 107 -17.32 1.55 -4.77
C LEU A 107 -18.52 0.81 -5.37
N ARG A 108 -18.92 1.18 -6.59
CA ARG A 108 -20.03 0.55 -7.29
C ARG A 108 -19.61 -0.74 -7.98
N LYS A 109 -20.41 -1.80 -7.85
CA LYS A 109 -20.29 -3.03 -8.63
C LYS A 109 -21.03 -2.86 -10.00
N PRO A 110 -20.48 -3.33 -11.13
CA PRO A 110 -19.15 -3.93 -11.30
C PRO A 110 -18.03 -2.87 -11.28
N PHE A 111 -16.88 -3.21 -10.72
CA PHE A 111 -15.73 -2.31 -10.60
C PHE A 111 -14.48 -2.89 -11.25
N ASN A 112 -13.52 -2.04 -11.52
CA ASN A 112 -12.17 -2.46 -11.87
C ASN A 112 -11.36 -2.69 -10.59
N ILE A 113 -10.65 -3.81 -10.52
CA ILE A 113 -9.84 -4.17 -9.34
C ILE A 113 -8.79 -3.09 -8.99
N GLN A 114 -8.26 -2.38 -9.98
CA GLN A 114 -7.34 -1.26 -9.75
C GLN A 114 -8.03 -0.07 -9.06
N GLU A 115 -9.32 0.13 -9.32
CA GLU A 115 -10.10 1.16 -8.64
C GLU A 115 -10.26 0.82 -7.16
N LEU A 116 -10.59 -0.44 -6.83
CA LEU A 116 -10.62 -0.94 -5.45
C LEU A 116 -9.29 -0.63 -4.74
N ILE A 117 -8.18 -1.04 -5.33
CA ILE A 117 -6.84 -0.84 -4.76
C ILE A 117 -6.53 0.65 -4.54
N TYR A 118 -6.85 1.53 -5.50
CA TYR A 118 -6.61 2.96 -5.35
C TYR A 118 -7.45 3.60 -4.25
N ARG A 119 -8.72 3.18 -4.09
CA ARG A 119 -9.62 3.66 -3.03
C ARG A 119 -9.16 3.20 -1.67
N VAL A 120 -8.81 1.91 -1.51
CA VAL A 120 -8.21 1.36 -0.29
C VAL A 120 -6.98 2.18 0.13
N LYS A 121 -6.03 2.39 -0.79
CA LYS A 121 -4.85 3.23 -0.54
C LYS A 121 -5.21 4.66 -0.12
N ALA A 122 -6.24 5.24 -0.72
CA ALA A 122 -6.67 6.60 -0.42
C ALA A 122 -7.29 6.73 0.98
N ILE A 123 -8.08 5.74 1.42
CA ILE A 123 -8.66 5.72 2.76
C ILE A 123 -7.58 5.53 3.81
N LEU A 124 -6.79 4.46 3.69
CA LEU A 124 -5.73 4.14 4.65
C LEU A 124 -4.73 5.29 4.82
N ARG A 125 -4.47 6.04 3.77
CA ARG A 125 -3.66 7.27 3.83
C ARG A 125 -4.30 8.37 4.68
N ARG A 126 -5.63 8.54 4.60
CA ARG A 126 -6.35 9.60 5.36
C ARG A 126 -6.48 9.29 6.84
N THR A 127 -6.54 8.02 7.19
CA THR A 127 -6.76 7.56 8.57
C THR A 127 -5.49 7.34 9.37
N ASN A 128 -4.31 7.66 8.82
CA ASN A 128 -2.99 7.38 9.39
C ASN A 128 -2.74 5.89 9.73
N SER A 129 -3.60 4.99 9.28
CA SER A 129 -3.38 3.54 9.42
C SER A 129 -2.19 3.05 8.59
N ILE A 130 -1.80 3.81 7.59
CA ILE A 130 -0.47 3.71 6.99
C ILE A 130 0.31 4.89 7.52
N GLU A 131 1.29 4.67 8.40
CA GLU A 131 2.33 5.66 8.62
C GLU A 131 2.77 6.16 7.26
N TYR A 132 2.72 7.48 7.05
CA TYR A 132 3.28 8.06 5.84
C TYR A 132 4.68 7.50 5.70
N GLU A 133 4.87 6.60 4.75
CA GLU A 133 6.21 6.05 4.54
C GLU A 133 7.09 7.16 3.95
N ARG A 134 7.31 8.17 4.77
CA ARG A 134 8.38 9.12 4.59
C ARG A 134 9.62 8.51 5.18
N VAL A 135 10.44 8.02 4.32
CA VAL A 135 11.75 7.53 4.74
C VAL A 135 12.72 8.70 4.61
N ALA A 136 13.37 9.02 5.71
CA ALA A 136 14.42 10.03 5.73
C ALA A 136 15.77 9.37 5.98
N ALA A 137 16.76 9.72 5.18
CA ALA A 137 18.14 9.31 5.38
C ALA A 137 19.07 10.47 5.02
N ARG A 138 19.82 10.94 6.01
CA ARG A 138 20.61 12.17 5.94
C ARG A 138 19.68 13.35 5.63
N ASP A 139 19.90 14.02 4.51
CA ASP A 139 19.11 15.16 4.02
C ASP A 139 18.15 14.78 2.88
N ILE A 140 18.05 13.48 2.56
CA ILE A 140 17.04 12.95 1.63
C ILE A 140 15.77 12.58 2.38
N VAL A 141 14.63 13.06 1.89
CA VAL A 141 13.30 12.67 2.33
C VAL A 141 12.55 12.12 1.12
N MET A 142 12.07 10.90 1.22
CA MET A 142 11.21 10.27 0.21
C MET A 142 9.82 10.11 0.75
N ASP A 143 8.83 10.57 0.01
CA ASP A 143 7.41 10.37 0.30
C ASP A 143 6.87 9.33 -0.69
N PHE A 144 6.65 8.11 -0.21
CA PHE A 144 6.20 6.98 -1.05
C PHE A 144 4.75 7.12 -1.50
N ASN A 145 3.95 7.91 -0.79
CA ASN A 145 2.55 8.14 -1.16
C ASN A 145 2.41 9.09 -2.35
N THR A 146 3.20 10.16 -2.34
CA THR A 146 3.20 11.16 -3.41
C THR A 146 4.24 10.87 -4.50
N ARG A 147 5.12 9.89 -4.27
CA ARG A 147 6.32 9.58 -5.09
C ARG A 147 7.24 10.78 -5.27
N LYS A 148 7.31 11.63 -4.27
CA LYS A 148 8.19 12.79 -4.27
C LYS A 148 9.47 12.52 -3.48
N THR A 149 10.58 13.07 -3.97
CA THR A 149 11.86 13.02 -3.29
C THR A 149 12.35 14.45 -3.08
N PHE A 150 12.81 14.73 -1.88
CA PHE A 150 13.36 16.03 -1.51
C PHE A 150 14.79 15.85 -1.00
N ILE A 151 15.69 16.76 -1.36
CA ILE A 151 17.05 16.87 -0.84
C ILE A 151 17.23 18.31 -0.36
N GLU A 152 17.56 18.50 0.92
CA GLU A 152 17.64 19.84 1.53
C GLU A 152 16.40 20.72 1.23
N SER A 153 15.21 20.09 1.30
CA SER A 153 13.91 20.71 1.00
C SER A 153 13.64 21.05 -0.48
N SER A 154 14.55 20.75 -1.40
CA SER A 154 14.34 20.90 -2.84
C SER A 154 13.79 19.63 -3.46
N GLU A 155 12.69 19.70 -4.21
CA GLU A 155 12.09 18.55 -4.89
C GLU A 155 12.99 18.10 -6.06
N ILE A 156 13.32 16.80 -6.10
CA ILE A 156 14.13 16.16 -7.14
C ILE A 156 13.25 15.21 -7.97
N ALA A 157 13.21 15.44 -9.28
CA ALA A 157 12.44 14.61 -10.19
C ALA A 157 13.15 13.28 -10.49
N LEU A 158 12.63 12.19 -9.95
CA LEU A 158 13.08 10.83 -10.24
C LEU A 158 12.07 10.11 -11.15
N THR A 159 12.56 9.26 -12.03
CA THR A 159 11.72 8.28 -12.72
C THR A 159 11.23 7.23 -11.74
N LYS A 160 10.18 6.46 -12.11
CA LYS A 160 9.66 5.36 -11.27
C LYS A 160 10.78 4.44 -10.78
N LEU A 161 11.63 4.00 -11.71
CA LEU A 161 12.72 3.07 -11.43
C LEU A 161 13.78 3.67 -10.49
N GLU A 162 14.15 4.94 -10.69
CA GLU A 162 15.12 5.64 -9.84
C GLU A 162 14.56 5.86 -8.42
N PHE A 163 13.26 6.14 -8.31
CA PHE A 163 12.58 6.30 -7.05
C PHE A 163 12.56 4.98 -6.26
N GLU A 164 12.15 3.88 -6.89
CA GLU A 164 12.13 2.55 -6.27
C GLU A 164 13.54 2.10 -5.84
N LEU A 165 14.54 2.34 -6.69
CA LEU A 165 15.93 2.02 -6.40
C LEU A 165 16.47 2.83 -5.21
N LEU A 166 16.21 4.13 -5.15
CA LEU A 166 16.60 4.98 -4.01
C LEU A 166 15.91 4.54 -2.72
N GLY A 167 14.60 4.23 -2.79
CA GLY A 167 13.84 3.72 -1.66
C GLY A 167 14.41 2.41 -1.10
N LEU A 168 14.76 1.48 -1.99
CA LEU A 168 15.39 0.22 -1.59
C LEU A 168 16.74 0.44 -0.89
N PHE A 169 17.56 1.38 -1.37
CA PHE A 169 18.82 1.74 -0.73
C PHE A 169 18.62 2.37 0.66
N ILE A 170 17.68 3.28 0.80
CA ILE A 170 17.42 3.98 2.07
C ILE A 170 16.86 3.00 3.12
N LYS A 171 15.90 2.14 2.74
CA LYS A 171 15.37 1.07 3.61
C LYS A 171 16.47 0.11 4.09
N ASN A 172 17.50 -0.08 3.30
CA ASN A 172 18.65 -0.92 3.64
C ASN A 172 19.93 -0.11 3.94
N LYS A 173 19.78 1.06 4.56
CA LYS A 173 20.89 1.93 4.92
C LYS A 173 22.02 1.16 5.64
N ASN A 174 23.25 1.43 5.26
CA ASN A 174 24.47 0.80 5.76
C ASN A 174 24.64 -0.70 5.43
N LYS A 175 23.70 -1.34 4.74
CA LYS A 175 23.85 -2.70 4.20
C LYS A 175 24.41 -2.66 2.79
N VAL A 176 25.22 -3.66 2.46
CA VAL A 176 25.68 -3.84 1.07
C VAL A 176 24.61 -4.62 0.31
N LEU A 177 24.10 -4.03 -0.76
CA LEU A 177 23.13 -4.67 -1.64
C LEU A 177 23.88 -5.23 -2.86
N GLU A 178 23.79 -6.53 -3.05
CA GLU A 178 24.39 -7.23 -4.18
C GLU A 178 23.69 -6.86 -5.49
N ARG A 179 24.39 -6.96 -6.62
CA ARG A 179 23.80 -6.62 -7.92
C ARG A 179 22.65 -7.50 -8.32
N GLU A 180 22.72 -8.79 -8.01
CA GLU A 180 21.65 -9.76 -8.21
C GLU A 180 20.42 -9.41 -7.38
N TYR A 181 20.61 -9.07 -6.12
CA TYR A 181 19.53 -8.63 -5.23
C TYR A 181 18.84 -7.37 -5.77
N LEU A 182 19.62 -6.38 -6.24
CA LEU A 182 19.07 -5.16 -6.85
C LEU A 182 18.27 -5.50 -8.12
N LEU A 183 18.77 -6.39 -8.97
CA LEU A 183 18.07 -6.84 -10.17
C LEU A 183 16.72 -7.45 -9.84
N GLN A 184 16.65 -8.42 -8.94
CA GLN A 184 15.45 -9.13 -8.56
C GLN A 184 14.38 -8.20 -7.97
N ASN A 185 14.78 -7.24 -7.13
CA ASN A 185 13.84 -6.37 -6.42
C ASN A 185 13.34 -5.16 -7.25
N ILE A 186 14.08 -4.75 -8.28
CA ILE A 186 13.76 -3.52 -9.04
C ILE A 186 13.32 -3.82 -10.47
N TRP A 187 13.82 -4.90 -11.10
CA TRP A 187 13.55 -5.20 -12.52
C TRP A 187 12.67 -6.42 -12.77
N ASN A 188 12.17 -7.10 -11.71
CA ASN A 188 11.28 -8.27 -11.81
C ASN A 188 11.73 -9.26 -12.91
N ASP A 189 12.68 -10.14 -12.62
CA ASP A 189 13.12 -11.29 -13.42
C ASP A 189 12.90 -11.24 -14.97
N ASN A 190 12.98 -10.08 -15.59
CA ASN A 190 13.06 -10.01 -17.04
C ASN A 190 14.42 -10.56 -17.45
N GLU A 191 14.44 -11.78 -18.00
CA GLU A 191 15.65 -12.54 -18.39
C GLU A 191 16.65 -11.76 -19.25
N ASP A 192 16.19 -10.68 -19.90
CA ASP A 192 17.05 -9.79 -20.73
C ASP A 192 17.74 -8.65 -19.96
N THR A 193 17.47 -8.48 -18.65
CA THR A 193 18.04 -7.36 -17.89
C THR A 193 19.42 -7.70 -17.35
N GLN A 194 20.46 -7.26 -18.05
CA GLN A 194 21.84 -7.52 -17.69
C GLN A 194 22.31 -6.70 -16.48
N LYS A 195 23.27 -7.23 -15.69
CA LYS A 195 23.97 -6.52 -14.59
C LYS A 195 24.50 -5.13 -14.97
N ARG A 196 24.71 -4.88 -16.26
CA ARG A 196 25.12 -3.58 -16.81
C ARG A 196 24.03 -2.51 -16.63
N THR A 197 22.75 -2.88 -16.65
CA THR A 197 21.61 -1.99 -16.46
C THR A 197 21.59 -1.40 -15.04
N VAL A 198 21.92 -2.22 -14.02
CA VAL A 198 22.02 -1.78 -12.62
C VAL A 198 23.03 -0.63 -12.49
N ASN A 199 24.24 -0.82 -13.03
CA ASN A 199 25.29 0.21 -12.92
C ASN A 199 24.89 1.51 -13.63
N VAL A 200 24.24 1.42 -14.80
CA VAL A 200 23.77 2.60 -15.56
C VAL A 200 22.71 3.36 -14.78
N THR A 201 21.74 2.64 -14.20
CA THR A 201 20.66 3.27 -13.43
C THR A 201 21.19 3.90 -12.15
N ILE A 202 22.08 3.23 -11.42
CA ILE A 202 22.72 3.78 -10.22
C ILE A 202 23.51 5.06 -10.56
N ASN A 203 24.27 5.06 -11.66
CA ASN A 203 25.01 6.25 -12.07
C ASN A 203 24.10 7.42 -12.46
N ARG A 204 22.93 7.13 -13.08
CA ARG A 204 21.92 8.17 -13.37
C ARG A 204 21.30 8.70 -12.08
N LEU A 205 20.94 7.83 -11.16
CA LEU A 205 20.40 8.20 -9.86
C LEU A 205 21.42 9.07 -9.09
N LYS A 206 22.68 8.64 -8.97
CA LYS A 206 23.75 9.41 -8.31
C LYS A 206 23.86 10.83 -8.88
N LYS A 207 23.88 10.99 -10.20
CA LYS A 207 23.95 12.31 -10.85
C LYS A 207 22.77 13.21 -10.51
N LYS A 208 21.60 12.66 -10.20
CA LYS A 208 20.41 13.44 -9.81
C LYS A 208 20.41 13.82 -8.35
N ILE A 209 20.79 12.89 -7.46
CA ILE A 209 20.76 13.12 -6.02
C ILE A 209 22.04 13.78 -5.48
N ASP A 210 23.15 13.64 -6.20
CA ASP A 210 24.46 14.17 -5.85
C ASP A 210 25.23 14.61 -7.10
N PRO A 211 24.82 15.71 -7.76
CA PRO A 211 25.43 16.15 -9.03
C PRO A 211 26.93 16.44 -8.95
N GLN A 212 27.41 16.78 -7.77
CA GLN A 212 28.83 17.14 -7.52
C GLN A 212 29.65 15.99 -6.93
N ASP A 213 29.01 14.82 -6.70
CA ASP A 213 29.59 13.63 -6.03
C ASP A 213 30.25 13.99 -4.66
N ALA A 214 29.68 15.00 -3.98
CA ALA A 214 30.23 15.57 -2.75
C ALA A 214 29.66 14.88 -1.49
N LYS A 215 28.45 14.32 -1.59
CA LYS A 215 27.74 13.72 -0.45
C LYS A 215 27.90 12.20 -0.37
N GLU A 216 28.31 11.57 -1.46
CA GLU A 216 28.60 10.12 -1.56
C GLU A 216 27.49 9.23 -0.96
N TYR A 217 26.21 9.53 -1.26
CA TYR A 217 25.08 8.76 -0.73
C TYR A 217 25.16 7.27 -1.09
N ILE A 218 25.53 6.95 -2.34
CA ILE A 218 25.63 5.57 -2.83
C ILE A 218 27.07 5.29 -3.23
N VAL A 219 27.71 4.40 -2.49
CA VAL A 219 29.12 4.03 -2.74
C VAL A 219 29.23 2.60 -3.26
N PRO A 220 30.14 2.34 -4.23
CA PRO A 220 30.37 0.99 -4.71
C PRO A 220 31.19 0.18 -3.70
N VAL A 221 30.78 -1.08 -3.51
CA VAL A 221 31.58 -2.08 -2.78
C VAL A 221 32.17 -3.03 -3.80
N ARG A 222 33.49 -2.97 -3.95
CA ARG A 222 34.23 -3.66 -5.01
C ARG A 222 33.93 -5.17 -5.02
N GLY A 223 33.55 -5.68 -6.19
CA GLY A 223 33.26 -7.11 -6.39
C GLY A 223 31.90 -7.58 -5.88
N ILE A 224 31.15 -6.78 -5.08
CA ILE A 224 29.91 -7.19 -4.43
C ILE A 224 28.72 -6.40 -5.00
N GLY A 225 28.64 -5.11 -4.72
CA GLY A 225 27.46 -4.31 -5.07
C GLY A 225 27.60 -2.85 -4.68
N TYR A 226 26.59 -2.32 -4.04
CA TYR A 226 26.51 -0.92 -3.62
C TYR A 226 25.95 -0.80 -2.19
N LYS A 227 26.28 0.28 -1.52
CA LYS A 227 25.80 0.62 -0.17
C LYS A 227 25.36 2.07 -0.14
N PHE A 228 24.25 2.34 0.52
CA PHE A 228 23.83 3.69 0.93
C PHE A 228 24.41 3.99 2.31
N GLN A 229 24.99 5.20 2.52
CA GLN A 229 25.61 5.61 3.76
C GLN A 229 25.21 7.01 4.21
#